data_ed93fb49c7133a41815b39517128c50e
#
_entry.id   ed93fb49c7133a41815b39517128c50e
#
_cell.length_a   1.000
_cell.length_b   1.000
_cell.length_c   1.000
_cell.angle_alpha   90.00
_cell.angle_beta   90.00
_cell.angle_gamma   90.00
#
_symmetry.space_group_name_H-M   'P 1'
#
loop_
_entity.id
_entity.type
_entity.pdbx_description
1 polymer ?
#
loop_
_entity_poly.entity_id
_entity_poly.type
_entity_poly.pdbx_seq_one_letter_code
_entity_poly.pdbx_strand_id
1 'polypeptide(L)'
;GQIGAMEMIVATAVGGTIYALTSGQPLTILGGTGPMLVFTGMLYELCGLLELPFLSSYAWVGLWTAVFTILCAVTGASTLIRFCTRFTDEVFAVLISLIFISEAVGNLIDTVDAPEVDEYGSLLSLVLAIATFWIAVTLRNTRRSRYLRWWMRQFMADFGSVIAIMAATAVAIWLDVHGLPVLAVPDRFDTTSGRPWLVDLWDLPVWAIFGAALPALLCTVLVFLDHNITNRLVNQSEHRLQKGPGYHLDLLVVGLLTAGLSLFALPWLVAATVRSLNHVRALATIEESVLPDGSTEEHIVSVREQRVTGLAIHILIGLSVLGLPWLKTQGAEIPMAVLYGLFLFMGVTSLAGNQFFERLRLWVMDPHHYPRTHYVRQVPMRDIHRFTAIQLAGLVVLWIVKESALALVFPLFIALLVPLRFGLARSFEARQLESLDS
;
A
#
# COMPACT_ATOMS: atom_id res chain seq x y z
N GLY A 1 2.37 10.96 -18.50
CA GLY A 1 1.26 10.20 -17.90
C GLY A 1 -0.02 11.02 -17.86
N GLN A 2 -1.17 10.40 -18.08
CA GLN A 2 -2.48 11.08 -18.08
C GLN A 2 -3.05 11.21 -16.66
N ILE A 3 -2.54 10.45 -15.71
CA ILE A 3 -2.87 10.51 -14.28
C ILE A 3 -1.54 10.59 -13.52
N GLY A 4 -1.37 11.56 -12.66
CA GLY A 4 -0.11 11.83 -11.98
C GLY A 4 -0.25 12.17 -10.49
N ALA A 5 0.75 12.87 -9.96
CA ALA A 5 0.84 13.18 -8.53
C ALA A 5 -0.29 14.11 -8.06
N MET A 6 -0.67 15.12 -8.87
CA MET A 6 -1.74 16.04 -8.50
C MET A 6 -3.07 15.32 -8.37
N GLU A 7 -3.42 14.47 -9.33
CA GLU A 7 -4.63 13.67 -9.29
C GLU A 7 -4.66 12.74 -8.07
N MET A 8 -3.51 12.13 -7.71
CA MET A 8 -3.42 11.28 -6.53
C MET A 8 -3.61 12.06 -5.23
N ILE A 9 -3.03 13.25 -5.12
CA ILE A 9 -3.17 14.10 -3.93
C ILE A 9 -4.61 14.57 -3.78
N VAL A 10 -5.22 15.06 -4.88
CA VAL A 10 -6.62 15.50 -4.89
C VAL A 10 -7.56 14.35 -4.55
N ALA A 11 -7.38 13.18 -5.17
CA ALA A 11 -8.16 11.99 -4.85
C ALA A 11 -8.06 11.64 -3.36
N THR A 12 -6.84 11.57 -2.82
CA THR A 12 -6.59 11.21 -1.42
C THR A 12 -7.16 12.27 -0.46
N ALA A 13 -7.04 13.55 -0.79
CA ALA A 13 -7.59 14.62 0.04
C ALA A 13 -9.11 14.59 0.09
N VAL A 14 -9.77 14.56 -1.06
CA VAL A 14 -11.24 14.55 -1.15
C VAL A 14 -11.82 13.23 -0.66
N GLY A 15 -11.36 12.10 -1.23
CA GLY A 15 -11.87 10.79 -0.89
C GLY A 15 -11.60 10.42 0.56
N GLY A 16 -10.39 10.69 1.05
CA GLY A 16 -10.03 10.40 2.44
C GLY A 16 -10.75 11.30 3.44
N THR A 17 -11.02 12.58 3.13
CA THR A 17 -11.82 13.46 3.97
C THR A 17 -13.26 12.96 4.09
N ILE A 18 -13.90 12.60 2.97
CA ILE A 18 -15.25 12.04 2.98
C ILE A 18 -15.27 10.72 3.77
N TYR A 19 -14.31 9.85 3.53
CA TYR A 19 -14.21 8.58 4.26
C TYR A 19 -14.01 8.78 5.77
N ALA A 20 -13.12 9.67 6.20
CA ALA A 20 -12.89 9.97 7.61
C ALA A 20 -14.17 10.44 8.33
N LEU A 21 -15.06 11.14 7.62
CA LEU A 21 -16.33 11.62 8.14
C LEU A 21 -17.42 10.55 8.17
N THR A 22 -17.48 9.67 7.16
CA THR A 22 -18.63 8.79 6.88
C THR A 22 -18.39 7.32 7.15
N SER A 23 -17.14 6.84 7.19
CA SER A 23 -16.80 5.42 7.41
C SER A 23 -17.23 4.88 8.75
N GLY A 24 -17.40 3.57 8.86
CA GLY A 24 -17.62 2.86 10.12
C GLY A 24 -16.34 2.77 10.96
N GLN A 25 -15.17 2.52 10.32
CA GLN A 25 -13.87 2.44 10.99
C GLN A 25 -13.05 3.72 10.82
N PRO A 26 -13.00 4.60 11.84
CA PRO A 26 -12.34 5.91 11.71
C PRO A 26 -10.81 5.87 11.70
N LEU A 27 -10.22 4.72 12.05
CA LEU A 27 -8.76 4.57 12.12
C LEU A 27 -8.14 4.16 10.79
N THR A 28 -8.96 3.72 9.84
CA THR A 28 -8.52 3.37 8.49
C THR A 28 -8.21 4.63 7.68
N ILE A 29 -7.06 4.65 7.05
CA ILE A 29 -6.59 5.73 6.19
C ILE A 29 -6.69 5.28 4.73
N LEU A 30 -7.43 6.04 3.91
CA LEU A 30 -7.48 5.79 2.46
C LEU A 30 -6.23 6.30 1.75
N GLY A 31 -5.92 5.64 0.64
CA GLY A 31 -4.85 6.08 -0.25
C GLY A 31 -4.70 5.16 -1.46
N GLY A 32 -3.83 5.55 -2.38
CA GLY A 32 -3.40 4.66 -3.46
C GLY A 32 -2.54 3.54 -2.90
N THR A 33 -2.74 2.33 -3.41
CA THR A 33 -1.97 1.14 -3.07
C THR A 33 -1.25 0.56 -4.28
N GLY A 34 -0.19 -0.21 -4.04
CA GLY A 34 0.58 -0.86 -5.10
C GLY A 34 -0.27 -1.71 -6.05
N PRO A 35 -1.12 -2.60 -5.54
CA PRO A 35 -1.99 -3.41 -6.39
C PRO A 35 -2.93 -2.60 -7.28
N MET A 36 -3.48 -1.49 -6.78
CA MET A 36 -4.33 -0.60 -7.58
C MET A 36 -3.53 0.12 -8.67
N LEU A 37 -2.27 0.50 -8.38
CA LEU A 37 -1.38 1.08 -9.37
C LEU A 37 -1.07 0.09 -10.49
N VAL A 38 -0.70 -1.15 -10.15
CA VAL A 38 -0.44 -2.23 -11.10
C VAL A 38 -1.67 -2.47 -11.98
N PHE A 39 -2.86 -2.60 -11.37
CA PHE A 39 -4.10 -2.77 -12.12
C PHE A 39 -4.36 -1.62 -13.10
N THR A 40 -4.13 -0.37 -12.67
CA THR A 40 -4.29 0.81 -13.53
C THR A 40 -3.31 0.80 -14.70
N GLY A 41 -2.06 0.38 -14.47
CA GLY A 41 -1.05 0.20 -15.52
C GLY A 41 -1.49 -0.85 -16.56
N MET A 42 -1.96 -2.02 -16.10
CA MET A 42 -2.46 -3.07 -17.00
C MET A 42 -3.70 -2.64 -17.78
N LEU A 43 -4.59 -1.85 -17.15
CA LEU A 43 -5.73 -1.27 -17.85
C LEU A 43 -5.30 -0.29 -18.95
N TYR A 44 -4.24 0.50 -18.67
CA TYR A 44 -3.66 1.41 -19.66
C TYR A 44 -3.11 0.65 -20.88
N GLU A 45 -2.37 -0.43 -20.65
CA GLU A 45 -1.86 -1.30 -21.72
C GLU A 45 -2.99 -1.96 -22.51
N LEU A 46 -4.03 -2.47 -21.82
CA LEU A 46 -5.20 -3.04 -22.47
C LEU A 46 -5.92 -2.03 -23.36
N CYS A 47 -6.09 -0.79 -22.89
CA CYS A 47 -6.68 0.28 -23.70
C CYS A 47 -5.83 0.58 -24.94
N GLY A 48 -4.49 0.57 -24.81
CA GLY A 48 -3.58 0.72 -25.95
C GLY A 48 -3.72 -0.41 -26.98
N LEU A 49 -3.82 -1.65 -26.53
CA LEU A 49 -4.02 -2.82 -27.42
C LEU A 49 -5.39 -2.80 -28.15
N LEU A 50 -6.40 -2.22 -27.52
CA LEU A 50 -7.76 -2.12 -28.08
C LEU A 50 -8.00 -0.79 -28.81
N GLU A 51 -6.98 0.07 -28.89
CA GLU A 51 -7.07 1.41 -29.48
C GLU A 51 -8.20 2.27 -28.87
N LEU A 52 -8.44 2.12 -27.56
CA LEU A 52 -9.48 2.83 -26.81
C LEU A 52 -8.90 4.03 -26.05
N PRO A 53 -9.66 5.15 -25.92
CA PRO A 53 -9.22 6.28 -25.08
C PRO A 53 -9.18 5.86 -23.63
N PHE A 54 -7.98 5.99 -23.01
CA PHE A 54 -7.72 5.47 -21.66
C PHE A 54 -8.60 6.11 -20.58
N LEU A 55 -8.74 7.45 -20.59
CA LEU A 55 -9.46 8.16 -19.52
C LEU A 55 -10.93 7.79 -19.47
N SER A 56 -11.60 7.72 -20.62
CA SER A 56 -12.99 7.33 -20.71
C SER A 56 -13.18 5.85 -20.36
N SER A 57 -12.25 4.99 -20.78
CA SER A 57 -12.24 3.56 -20.40
C SER A 57 -12.02 3.39 -18.89
N TYR A 58 -11.08 4.11 -18.32
CA TYR A 58 -10.81 4.12 -16.89
C TYR A 58 -12.05 4.57 -16.10
N ALA A 59 -12.71 5.65 -16.53
CA ALA A 59 -13.93 6.14 -15.90
C ALA A 59 -15.03 5.08 -15.91
N TRP A 60 -15.30 4.41 -17.04
CA TRP A 60 -16.32 3.37 -17.11
C TRP A 60 -15.97 2.11 -16.30
N VAL A 61 -14.71 1.68 -16.30
CA VAL A 61 -14.26 0.59 -15.43
C VAL A 61 -14.50 0.96 -13.97
N GLY A 62 -14.19 2.19 -13.56
CA GLY A 62 -14.42 2.63 -12.20
C GLY A 62 -15.91 2.75 -11.84
N LEU A 63 -16.76 3.22 -12.75
CA LEU A 63 -18.21 3.27 -12.54
C LEU A 63 -18.82 1.86 -12.37
N TRP A 64 -18.42 0.89 -13.19
CA TRP A 64 -18.84 -0.50 -13.02
C TRP A 64 -18.29 -1.10 -11.72
N THR A 65 -17.03 -0.81 -11.38
CA THR A 65 -16.42 -1.22 -10.11
C THR A 65 -17.22 -0.66 -8.93
N ALA A 66 -17.64 0.60 -9.00
CA ALA A 66 -18.48 1.21 -7.97
C ALA A 66 -19.81 0.49 -7.81
N VAL A 67 -20.50 0.20 -8.92
CA VAL A 67 -21.77 -0.55 -8.91
C VAL A 67 -21.58 -1.91 -8.23
N PHE A 68 -20.56 -2.68 -8.63
CA PHE A 68 -20.30 -4.01 -8.07
C PHE A 68 -19.89 -3.94 -6.59
N THR A 69 -19.07 -2.94 -6.21
CA THR A 69 -18.64 -2.75 -4.83
C THR A 69 -19.82 -2.35 -3.93
N ILE A 70 -20.70 -1.45 -4.40
CA ILE A 70 -21.93 -1.07 -3.68
C ILE A 70 -22.86 -2.29 -3.55
N LEU A 71 -22.98 -3.09 -4.59
CA LEU A 71 -23.76 -4.32 -4.54
C LEU A 71 -23.20 -5.30 -3.51
N CYS A 72 -21.90 -5.50 -3.46
CA CYS A 72 -21.23 -6.30 -2.42
C CYS A 72 -21.50 -5.77 -1.01
N ALA A 73 -21.49 -4.45 -0.83
CA ALA A 73 -21.79 -3.83 0.47
C ALA A 73 -23.24 -4.06 0.89
N VAL A 74 -24.19 -3.83 0.01
CA VAL A 74 -25.65 -3.95 0.28
C VAL A 74 -26.07 -5.40 0.49
N THR A 75 -25.50 -6.33 -0.29
CA THR A 75 -25.80 -7.77 -0.14
C THR A 75 -25.11 -8.42 1.05
N GLY A 76 -24.26 -7.67 1.78
CA GLY A 76 -23.52 -8.20 2.93
C GLY A 76 -22.34 -9.10 2.54
N ALA A 77 -21.90 -9.06 1.27
CA ALA A 77 -20.76 -9.85 0.80
C ALA A 77 -19.45 -9.52 1.54
N SER A 78 -19.31 -8.35 2.18
CA SER A 78 -18.15 -8.02 3.01
C SER A 78 -17.94 -8.99 4.18
N THR A 79 -18.95 -9.78 4.59
CA THR A 79 -18.78 -10.87 5.54
C THR A 79 -17.88 -12.00 5.02
N LEU A 80 -17.67 -12.09 3.71
CA LEU A 80 -16.75 -13.07 3.12
C LEU A 80 -15.29 -12.86 3.56
N ILE A 81 -14.95 -11.67 4.07
CA ILE A 81 -13.62 -11.41 4.65
C ILE A 81 -13.27 -12.35 5.81
N ARG A 82 -14.24 -12.93 6.49
CA ARG A 82 -14.03 -13.95 7.53
C ARG A 82 -13.30 -15.19 7.04
N PHE A 83 -13.34 -15.45 5.72
CA PHE A 83 -12.65 -16.57 5.10
C PHE A 83 -11.20 -16.25 4.73
N CYS A 84 -10.83 -14.97 4.70
CA CYS A 84 -9.44 -14.58 4.64
C CYS A 84 -8.82 -14.82 6.02
N THR A 85 -7.71 -15.52 6.05
CA THR A 85 -6.98 -15.82 7.27
C THR A 85 -5.61 -15.14 7.22
N ARG A 86 -4.83 -15.26 8.28
CA ARG A 86 -3.47 -14.75 8.33
C ARG A 86 -2.61 -15.29 7.17
N PHE A 87 -2.86 -16.53 6.73
CA PHE A 87 -2.21 -17.11 5.55
C PHE A 87 -2.31 -16.20 4.33
N THR A 88 -3.51 -15.72 4.01
CA THR A 88 -3.76 -14.85 2.85
C THR A 88 -3.18 -13.46 3.07
N ASP A 89 -3.37 -12.89 4.27
CA ASP A 89 -2.93 -11.54 4.60
C ASP A 89 -1.41 -11.39 4.53
N GLU A 90 -0.68 -12.40 5.03
CA GLU A 90 0.78 -12.39 5.04
C GLU A 90 1.37 -12.52 3.63
N VAL A 91 0.82 -13.43 2.81
CA VAL A 91 1.24 -13.56 1.41
C VAL A 91 0.97 -12.26 0.65
N PHE A 92 -0.21 -11.65 0.86
CA PHE A 92 -0.58 -10.38 0.24
C PHE A 92 0.32 -9.22 0.69
N ALA A 93 0.62 -9.14 1.99
CA ALA A 93 1.52 -8.11 2.52
C ALA A 93 2.95 -8.23 1.97
N VAL A 94 3.49 -9.46 1.85
CA VAL A 94 4.80 -9.69 1.24
C VAL A 94 4.78 -9.34 -0.25
N LEU A 95 3.70 -9.69 -0.95
CA LEU A 95 3.54 -9.34 -2.35
C LEU A 95 3.58 -7.82 -2.57
N ILE A 96 2.81 -7.05 -1.78
CA ILE A 96 2.84 -5.57 -1.84
C ILE A 96 4.25 -5.05 -1.58
N SER A 97 4.94 -5.60 -0.59
CA SER A 97 6.32 -5.22 -0.27
C SER A 97 7.27 -5.45 -1.44
N LEU A 98 7.15 -6.61 -2.09
CA LEU A 98 7.96 -6.95 -3.27
C LEU A 98 7.62 -6.05 -4.46
N ILE A 99 6.35 -5.68 -4.66
CA ILE A 99 5.95 -4.72 -5.70
C ILE A 99 6.65 -3.39 -5.48
N PHE A 100 6.62 -2.83 -4.27
CA PHE A 100 7.32 -1.57 -3.98
C PHE A 100 8.83 -1.66 -4.23
N ILE A 101 9.46 -2.78 -3.85
CA ILE A 101 10.90 -2.98 -4.05
C ILE A 101 11.21 -3.12 -5.55
N SER A 102 10.44 -3.94 -6.29
CA SER A 102 10.67 -4.16 -7.72
C SER A 102 10.44 -2.89 -8.55
N GLU A 103 9.38 -2.14 -8.25
CA GLU A 103 9.12 -0.86 -8.92
C GLU A 103 10.24 0.15 -8.65
N ALA A 104 10.73 0.23 -7.41
CA ALA A 104 11.83 1.13 -7.08
C ALA A 104 13.12 0.75 -7.80
N VAL A 105 13.47 -0.55 -7.82
CA VAL A 105 14.69 -1.04 -8.46
C VAL A 105 14.56 -0.96 -9.99
N GLY A 106 13.43 -1.37 -10.56
CA GLY A 106 13.17 -1.32 -12.00
C GLY A 106 13.29 0.12 -12.54
N ASN A 107 12.53 1.04 -11.95
CA ASN A 107 12.58 2.46 -12.36
C ASN A 107 13.97 3.09 -12.16
N LEU A 108 14.73 2.64 -11.15
CA LEU A 108 16.09 3.13 -10.95
C LEU A 108 17.03 2.60 -12.03
N ILE A 109 16.90 1.33 -12.45
CA ILE A 109 17.65 0.74 -13.57
C ILE A 109 17.28 1.48 -14.86
N ASP A 110 15.99 1.68 -15.13
CA ASP A 110 15.53 2.41 -16.31
C ASP A 110 16.07 3.85 -16.35
N THR A 111 16.21 4.51 -15.18
CA THR A 111 16.80 5.85 -15.08
C THR A 111 18.30 5.83 -15.39
N VAL A 112 19.02 4.78 -14.95
CA VAL A 112 20.45 4.62 -15.21
C VAL A 112 20.71 4.30 -16.70
N ASP A 113 19.85 3.51 -17.32
CA ASP A 113 19.97 3.10 -18.73
C ASP A 113 19.37 4.13 -19.70
N ALA A 114 18.74 5.19 -19.21
CA ALA A 114 18.11 6.22 -20.03
C ALA A 114 19.17 7.04 -20.81
N PRO A 115 19.07 7.09 -22.14
CA PRO A 115 20.06 7.81 -22.99
C PRO A 115 20.05 9.33 -22.77
N GLU A 116 19.01 9.86 -22.14
CA GLU A 116 18.87 11.30 -21.86
C GLU A 116 19.57 11.71 -20.55
N VAL A 117 19.98 10.75 -19.73
CA VAL A 117 20.67 10.99 -18.44
C VAL A 117 22.15 10.69 -18.63
N ASP A 118 23.00 11.63 -18.29
CA ASP A 118 24.45 11.44 -18.35
C ASP A 118 24.93 10.48 -17.23
N GLU A 119 26.17 9.98 -17.33
CA GLU A 119 26.74 9.06 -16.35
C GLU A 119 26.74 9.65 -14.92
N TYR A 120 26.95 10.96 -14.81
CA TYR A 120 26.93 11.65 -13.53
C TYR A 120 25.51 11.70 -12.93
N GLY A 121 24.51 12.02 -13.74
CA GLY A 121 23.09 12.02 -13.33
C GLY A 121 22.60 10.63 -12.93
N SER A 122 23.03 9.59 -13.68
CA SER A 122 22.73 8.19 -13.37
C SER A 122 23.31 7.76 -12.03
N LEU A 123 24.59 8.05 -11.76
CA LEU A 123 25.25 7.74 -10.52
C LEU A 123 24.62 8.51 -9.35
N LEU A 124 24.32 9.80 -9.56
CA LEU A 124 23.68 10.63 -8.54
C LEU A 124 22.27 10.12 -8.21
N SER A 125 21.48 9.70 -9.20
CA SER A 125 20.17 9.07 -8.98
C SER A 125 20.27 7.86 -8.07
N LEU A 126 21.25 6.99 -8.30
CA LEU A 126 21.51 5.83 -7.45
C LEU A 126 21.88 6.24 -6.03
N VAL A 127 22.79 7.21 -5.87
CA VAL A 127 23.23 7.71 -4.56
C VAL A 127 22.07 8.35 -3.80
N LEU A 128 21.24 9.17 -4.47
CA LEU A 128 20.07 9.81 -3.85
C LEU A 128 19.04 8.78 -3.39
N ALA A 129 18.76 7.75 -4.20
CA ALA A 129 17.83 6.69 -3.82
C ALA A 129 18.33 5.91 -2.58
N ILE A 130 19.60 5.49 -2.60
CA ILE A 130 20.22 4.76 -1.48
C ILE A 130 20.27 5.66 -0.23
N ALA A 131 20.69 6.92 -0.36
CA ALA A 131 20.74 7.86 0.75
C ALA A 131 19.38 8.09 1.39
N THR A 132 18.32 8.31 0.56
CA THR A 132 16.94 8.46 1.04
C THR A 132 16.50 7.23 1.81
N PHE A 133 16.72 6.04 1.25
CA PHE A 133 16.42 4.78 1.92
C PHE A 133 17.12 4.66 3.27
N TRP A 134 18.45 4.86 3.32
CA TRP A 134 19.24 4.73 4.53
C TRP A 134 18.89 5.76 5.61
N ILE A 135 18.67 7.02 5.22
CA ILE A 135 18.24 8.07 6.15
C ILE A 135 16.88 7.69 6.74
N ALA A 136 15.90 7.30 5.91
CA ALA A 136 14.57 6.92 6.38
C ALA A 136 14.61 5.72 7.34
N VAL A 137 15.37 4.66 7.00
CA VAL A 137 15.56 3.46 7.86
C VAL A 137 16.25 3.83 9.18
N THR A 138 17.31 4.63 9.11
CA THR A 138 18.07 5.04 10.31
C THR A 138 17.19 5.86 11.24
N LEU A 139 16.46 6.84 10.72
CA LEU A 139 15.58 7.69 11.52
C LEU A 139 14.42 6.89 12.13
N ARG A 140 13.81 5.95 11.39
CA ARG A 140 12.80 5.04 11.95
C ARG A 140 13.35 4.21 13.11
N ASN A 141 14.59 3.71 12.97
CA ASN A 141 15.22 2.87 14.00
C ASN A 141 15.64 3.66 15.24
N THR A 142 15.71 5.01 15.19
CA THR A 142 16.02 5.84 16.37
C THR A 142 14.98 5.67 17.48
N ARG A 143 13.75 5.25 17.17
CA ARG A 143 12.71 4.94 18.18
C ARG A 143 13.21 3.97 19.23
N ARG A 144 14.01 2.95 18.83
CA ARG A 144 14.58 1.92 19.71
C ARG A 144 15.96 2.28 20.26
N SER A 145 16.46 3.47 19.92
CA SER A 145 17.78 3.92 20.37
C SER A 145 17.79 4.22 21.87
N ARG A 146 18.92 3.98 22.52
CA ARG A 146 19.16 4.37 23.92
C ARG A 146 19.62 5.82 24.06
N TYR A 147 19.95 6.49 22.95
CA TYR A 147 20.41 7.87 22.90
C TYR A 147 19.23 8.81 22.62
N LEU A 148 19.38 10.08 22.97
CA LEU A 148 18.39 11.13 22.81
C LEU A 148 17.17 11.02 23.75
N ARG A 149 16.51 12.15 23.97
CA ARG A 149 15.26 12.20 24.75
C ARG A 149 14.12 11.50 24.00
N TRP A 150 13.19 10.93 24.74
CA TRP A 150 12.05 10.19 24.17
C TRP A 150 11.31 10.94 23.05
N TRP A 151 10.97 12.21 23.29
CA TRP A 151 10.24 13.02 22.30
C TRP A 151 11.05 13.26 21.01
N MET A 152 12.36 13.41 21.10
CA MET A 152 13.23 13.58 19.91
C MET A 152 13.29 12.29 19.09
N ARG A 153 13.43 11.14 19.76
CA ARG A 153 13.42 9.83 19.08
C ARG A 153 12.10 9.59 18.37
N GLN A 154 10.99 9.91 19.04
CA GLN A 154 9.65 9.79 18.47
C GLN A 154 9.50 10.70 17.27
N PHE A 155 9.85 11.99 17.39
CA PHE A 155 9.79 12.94 16.28
C PHE A 155 10.63 12.47 15.07
N MET A 156 11.88 12.06 15.29
CA MET A 156 12.77 11.59 14.22
C MET A 156 12.22 10.32 13.55
N ALA A 157 11.63 9.42 14.31
CA ALA A 157 11.06 8.19 13.78
C ALA A 157 9.75 8.44 12.99
N ASP A 158 8.90 9.36 13.46
CA ASP A 158 7.62 9.65 12.84
C ASP A 158 7.78 10.50 11.56
N PHE A 159 8.73 11.45 11.56
CA PHE A 159 9.04 12.31 10.42
C PHE A 159 10.20 11.82 9.56
N GLY A 160 10.74 10.62 9.83
CA GLY A 160 11.93 10.09 9.19
C GLY A 160 11.88 10.09 7.67
N SER A 161 10.75 9.69 7.09
CA SER A 161 10.55 9.69 5.62
C SER A 161 10.54 11.11 5.04
N VAL A 162 9.88 12.04 5.72
CA VAL A 162 9.82 13.45 5.27
C VAL A 162 11.19 14.10 5.36
N ILE A 163 11.91 13.87 6.46
CA ILE A 163 13.29 14.36 6.64
C ILE A 163 14.21 13.79 5.56
N ALA A 164 14.08 12.50 5.25
CA ALA A 164 14.89 11.85 4.21
C ALA A 164 14.64 12.47 2.83
N ILE A 165 13.37 12.70 2.45
CA ILE A 165 13.00 13.35 1.18
C ILE A 165 13.58 14.77 1.14
N MET A 166 13.37 15.56 2.18
CA MET A 166 13.85 16.94 2.23
C MET A 166 15.38 17.01 2.17
N ALA A 167 16.08 16.17 2.92
CA ALA A 167 17.53 16.14 2.94
C ALA A 167 18.11 15.74 1.57
N ALA A 168 17.59 14.67 0.96
CA ALA A 168 18.06 14.21 -0.35
C ALA A 168 17.74 15.22 -1.47
N THR A 169 16.54 15.83 -1.45
CA THR A 169 16.17 16.89 -2.38
C THR A 169 17.07 18.12 -2.20
N ALA A 170 17.35 18.53 -0.96
CA ALA A 170 18.25 19.65 -0.69
C ALA A 170 19.68 19.39 -1.20
N VAL A 171 20.17 18.15 -1.08
CA VAL A 171 21.46 17.75 -1.66
C VAL A 171 21.44 17.84 -3.18
N ALA A 172 20.37 17.36 -3.84
CA ALA A 172 20.24 17.45 -5.29
C ALA A 172 20.25 18.91 -5.78
N ILE A 173 19.52 19.80 -5.10
CA ILE A 173 19.50 21.25 -5.41
C ILE A 173 20.89 21.87 -5.18
N TRP A 174 21.56 21.53 -4.08
CA TRP A 174 22.89 22.06 -3.75
C TRP A 174 23.96 21.67 -4.76
N LEU A 175 23.85 20.45 -5.33
CA LEU A 175 24.77 19.97 -6.36
C LEU A 175 24.47 20.56 -7.76
N ASP A 176 23.34 21.26 -7.92
CA ASP A 176 22.89 21.92 -9.16
C ASP A 176 22.96 21.00 -10.40
N VAL A 177 22.53 19.76 -10.25
CA VAL A 177 22.60 18.76 -11.32
C VAL A 177 21.39 18.87 -12.23
N HIS A 178 21.66 19.25 -13.45
CA HIS A 178 20.65 19.33 -14.50
C HIS A 178 20.41 17.95 -15.15
N GLY A 179 19.19 17.71 -15.63
CA GLY A 179 18.85 16.50 -16.38
C GLY A 179 18.39 15.32 -15.52
N LEU A 180 18.28 15.47 -14.19
CA LEU A 180 17.64 14.44 -13.36
C LEU A 180 16.14 14.39 -13.64
N PRO A 181 15.56 13.18 -13.79
CA PRO A 181 14.10 13.03 -13.80
C PRO A 181 13.49 13.55 -12.49
N VAL A 182 12.56 14.47 -12.61
CA VAL A 182 11.86 15.10 -11.47
C VAL A 182 10.38 14.74 -11.45
N LEU A 183 9.77 14.83 -10.27
CA LEU A 183 8.34 14.64 -10.13
C LEU A 183 7.58 15.66 -10.95
N ALA A 184 6.76 15.19 -11.90
CA ALA A 184 5.93 16.05 -12.73
C ALA A 184 4.85 16.73 -11.88
N VAL A 185 5.01 18.02 -11.66
CA VAL A 185 4.06 18.88 -10.94
C VAL A 185 3.70 20.04 -11.85
N PRO A 186 2.40 20.36 -12.06
CA PRO A 186 1.99 21.52 -12.82
C PRO A 186 2.35 22.83 -12.08
N ASP A 187 2.52 23.92 -12.82
CA ASP A 187 2.90 25.22 -12.25
C ASP A 187 1.76 25.87 -11.45
N ARG A 188 0.54 25.42 -11.66
CA ARG A 188 -0.67 25.89 -10.97
C ARG A 188 -1.51 24.70 -10.55
N PHE A 189 -2.57 24.98 -9.80
CA PHE A 189 -3.56 23.94 -9.48
C PHE A 189 -4.29 23.52 -10.77
N ASP A 190 -3.79 22.47 -11.37
CA ASP A 190 -4.33 21.86 -12.58
C ASP A 190 -4.01 20.36 -12.59
N THR A 191 -4.56 19.63 -13.56
CA THR A 191 -4.21 18.24 -13.79
C THR A 191 -2.75 18.12 -14.26
N THR A 192 -2.10 17.00 -13.96
CA THR A 192 -0.68 16.79 -14.31
C THR A 192 -0.42 16.92 -15.81
N SER A 193 -1.39 16.55 -16.65
CA SER A 193 -1.30 16.63 -18.12
C SER A 193 -1.99 17.86 -18.75
N GLY A 194 -2.56 18.76 -17.94
CA GLY A 194 -3.33 19.91 -18.43
C GLY A 194 -4.69 19.55 -19.04
N ARG A 195 -5.18 18.34 -18.81
CA ARG A 195 -6.50 17.88 -19.29
C ARG A 195 -7.64 18.46 -18.47
N PRO A 196 -8.86 18.51 -19.01
CA PRO A 196 -10.06 18.84 -18.22
C PRO A 196 -10.21 17.87 -17.03
N TRP A 197 -10.66 18.40 -15.88
CA TRP A 197 -10.92 17.57 -14.70
C TRP A 197 -12.03 16.56 -14.92
N LEU A 198 -13.12 16.95 -15.59
CA LEU A 198 -14.23 16.06 -15.92
C LEU A 198 -13.90 15.29 -17.20
N VAL A 199 -14.08 13.98 -17.15
CA VAL A 199 -13.82 13.08 -18.28
C VAL A 199 -15.06 13.01 -19.19
N ASP A 200 -14.84 13.01 -20.51
CA ASP A 200 -15.92 12.71 -21.46
C ASP A 200 -16.22 11.20 -21.45
N LEU A 201 -17.33 10.84 -20.86
CA LEU A 201 -17.78 9.46 -20.76
C LEU A 201 -18.27 8.88 -22.10
N TRP A 202 -18.64 9.74 -23.04
CA TRP A 202 -19.26 9.32 -24.30
C TRP A 202 -18.24 9.14 -25.45
N ASP A 203 -16.98 9.41 -25.17
CA ASP A 203 -15.88 9.17 -26.12
C ASP A 203 -15.51 7.67 -26.25
N LEU A 204 -16.48 6.79 -26.02
CA LEU A 204 -16.31 5.34 -26.09
C LEU A 204 -17.42 4.71 -26.95
N PRO A 205 -17.11 3.69 -27.76
CA PRO A 205 -18.12 2.90 -28.42
C PRO A 205 -18.94 2.11 -27.39
N VAL A 206 -20.23 1.94 -27.67
CA VAL A 206 -21.18 1.30 -26.73
C VAL A 206 -20.71 -0.08 -26.27
N TRP A 207 -20.10 -0.88 -27.16
CA TRP A 207 -19.56 -2.19 -26.78
C TRP A 207 -18.48 -2.10 -25.72
N ALA A 208 -17.62 -1.06 -25.75
CA ALA A 208 -16.55 -0.87 -24.78
C ALA A 208 -17.09 -0.41 -23.42
N ILE A 209 -18.19 0.36 -23.40
CA ILE A 209 -18.87 0.74 -22.15
C ILE A 209 -19.34 -0.51 -21.39
N PHE A 210 -19.99 -1.45 -22.05
CA PHE A 210 -20.39 -2.72 -21.42
C PHE A 210 -19.20 -3.67 -21.24
N GLY A 211 -18.24 -3.68 -22.16
CA GLY A 211 -16.99 -4.46 -22.05
C GLY A 211 -16.16 -4.08 -20.82
N ALA A 212 -16.21 -2.81 -20.40
CA ALA A 212 -15.55 -2.32 -19.18
C ALA A 212 -16.03 -3.02 -17.89
N ALA A 213 -17.20 -3.68 -17.92
CA ALA A 213 -17.68 -4.46 -16.78
C ALA A 213 -16.78 -5.66 -16.45
N LEU A 214 -16.06 -6.23 -17.43
CA LEU A 214 -15.18 -7.37 -17.20
C LEU A 214 -13.94 -6.97 -16.37
N PRO A 215 -13.10 -5.99 -16.78
CA PRO A 215 -12.02 -5.51 -15.94
C PRO A 215 -12.53 -4.90 -14.62
N ALA A 216 -13.72 -4.30 -14.59
CA ALA A 216 -14.32 -3.77 -13.36
C ALA A 216 -14.66 -4.86 -12.34
N LEU A 217 -15.07 -6.05 -12.79
CA LEU A 217 -15.28 -7.19 -11.88
C LEU A 217 -13.98 -7.58 -11.18
N LEU A 218 -12.87 -7.63 -11.93
CA LEU A 218 -11.54 -7.93 -11.38
C LEU A 218 -11.06 -6.81 -10.43
N CYS A 219 -11.28 -5.55 -10.81
CA CYS A 219 -11.01 -4.41 -9.94
C CYS A 219 -11.84 -4.47 -8.64
N THR A 220 -13.10 -4.89 -8.73
CA THR A 220 -13.96 -5.07 -7.54
C THR A 220 -13.41 -6.12 -6.59
N VAL A 221 -12.91 -7.24 -7.09
CA VAL A 221 -12.22 -8.25 -6.26
C VAL A 221 -11.02 -7.65 -5.57
N LEU A 222 -10.21 -6.85 -6.29
CA LEU A 222 -9.05 -6.19 -5.73
C LEU A 222 -9.43 -5.17 -4.65
N VAL A 223 -10.38 -4.27 -4.94
CA VAL A 223 -10.92 -3.30 -3.97
C VAL A 223 -11.45 -4.01 -2.73
N PHE A 224 -12.22 -5.08 -2.93
CA PHE A 224 -12.79 -5.87 -1.84
C PHE A 224 -11.70 -6.47 -0.94
N LEU A 225 -10.70 -7.10 -1.51
CA LEU A 225 -9.63 -7.74 -0.74
C LEU A 225 -8.74 -6.72 -0.05
N ASP A 226 -8.20 -5.76 -0.78
CA ASP A 226 -7.26 -4.76 -0.27
C ASP A 226 -7.89 -3.92 0.86
N HIS A 227 -9.14 -3.47 0.64
CA HIS A 227 -9.86 -2.69 1.64
C HIS A 227 -10.25 -3.50 2.87
N ASN A 228 -10.87 -4.68 2.69
CA ASN A 228 -11.37 -5.45 3.82
C ASN A 228 -10.27 -6.18 4.60
N ILE A 229 -9.18 -6.62 3.95
CA ILE A 229 -8.01 -7.16 4.65
C ILE A 229 -7.42 -6.09 5.57
N THR A 230 -7.23 -4.87 5.07
CA THR A 230 -6.73 -3.75 5.88
C THR A 230 -7.66 -3.43 7.04
N ASN A 231 -8.98 -3.34 6.80
CA ASN A 231 -9.95 -3.11 7.88
C ASN A 231 -9.95 -4.24 8.90
N ARG A 232 -9.75 -5.49 8.49
CA ARG A 232 -9.61 -6.62 9.41
C ARG A 232 -8.36 -6.50 10.26
N LEU A 233 -7.21 -6.13 9.67
CA LEU A 233 -5.97 -5.88 10.39
C LEU A 233 -6.10 -4.73 11.40
N VAL A 234 -6.80 -3.66 11.05
CA VAL A 234 -7.11 -2.57 11.99
C VAL A 234 -7.98 -3.05 13.14
N ASN A 235 -8.96 -3.93 12.88
CA ASN A 235 -9.90 -4.45 13.88
C ASN A 235 -9.41 -5.73 14.61
N GLN A 236 -8.11 -6.08 14.52
CA GLN A 236 -7.56 -7.21 15.26
C GLN A 236 -7.76 -7.04 16.76
N SER A 237 -7.99 -8.16 17.47
CA SER A 237 -8.21 -8.19 18.93
C SER A 237 -7.06 -7.59 19.74
N GLU A 238 -5.84 -7.65 19.22
CA GLU A 238 -4.63 -7.07 19.81
C GLU A 238 -4.71 -5.54 19.96
N HIS A 239 -5.47 -4.86 19.08
CA HIS A 239 -5.69 -3.41 19.15
C HIS A 239 -6.72 -3.00 20.19
N ARG A 240 -7.50 -3.94 20.76
CA ARG A 240 -8.51 -3.69 21.83
C ARG A 240 -9.46 -2.56 21.49
N LEU A 241 -9.94 -2.50 20.24
CA LEU A 241 -10.93 -1.52 19.82
C LEU A 241 -12.27 -1.76 20.51
N GLN A 242 -12.96 -0.68 20.87
CA GLN A 242 -14.25 -0.75 21.58
C GLN A 242 -15.43 -0.79 20.62
N LYS A 243 -15.29 -0.17 19.42
CA LYS A 243 -16.32 -0.15 18.40
C LYS A 243 -16.19 -1.39 17.52
N GLY A 244 -17.34 -1.95 17.16
CA GLY A 244 -17.36 -3.08 16.23
C GLY A 244 -16.91 -2.69 14.82
N PRO A 245 -16.53 -3.68 13.99
CA PRO A 245 -16.09 -3.44 12.61
C PRO A 245 -17.25 -2.94 11.73
N GLY A 246 -16.98 -1.94 10.91
CA GLY A 246 -17.94 -1.31 10.01
C GLY A 246 -17.84 -1.77 8.55
N TYR A 247 -17.44 -3.00 8.25
CA TYR A 247 -17.07 -3.49 6.91
C TYR A 247 -18.06 -3.13 5.81
N HIS A 248 -19.38 -3.26 6.05
CA HIS A 248 -20.41 -2.98 5.04
C HIS A 248 -20.48 -1.49 4.71
N LEU A 249 -20.47 -0.64 5.74
CA LEU A 249 -20.51 0.81 5.57
C LEU A 249 -19.22 1.30 4.91
N ASP A 250 -18.07 0.78 5.33
CA ASP A 250 -16.78 1.15 4.78
C ASP A 250 -16.69 0.81 3.29
N LEU A 251 -17.12 -0.38 2.92
CA LEU A 251 -17.15 -0.82 1.52
C LEU A 251 -18.15 -0.01 0.70
N LEU A 252 -19.31 0.36 1.27
CA LEU A 252 -20.29 1.23 0.60
C LEU A 252 -19.70 2.60 0.31
N VAL A 253 -19.04 3.20 1.30
CA VAL A 253 -18.39 4.52 1.14
C VAL A 253 -17.30 4.45 0.08
N VAL A 254 -16.46 3.41 0.07
CA VAL A 254 -15.43 3.22 -0.97
C VAL A 254 -16.06 3.07 -2.35
N GLY A 255 -17.14 2.33 -2.47
CA GLY A 255 -17.87 2.21 -3.75
C GLY A 255 -18.39 3.56 -4.26
N LEU A 256 -19.01 4.36 -3.39
CA LEU A 256 -19.49 5.71 -3.74
C LEU A 256 -18.33 6.66 -4.11
N LEU A 257 -17.22 6.59 -3.36
CA LEU A 257 -16.01 7.36 -3.68
C LEU A 257 -15.41 6.94 -5.02
N THR A 258 -15.35 5.64 -5.30
CA THR A 258 -14.86 5.12 -6.59
C THR A 258 -15.72 5.68 -7.75
N ALA A 259 -17.03 5.75 -7.61
CA ALA A 259 -17.89 6.38 -8.61
C ALA A 259 -17.54 7.86 -8.82
N GLY A 260 -17.44 8.63 -7.74
CA GLY A 260 -17.12 10.05 -7.82
C GLY A 260 -15.74 10.30 -8.41
N LEU A 261 -14.71 9.57 -7.96
CA LEU A 261 -13.34 9.70 -8.46
C LEU A 261 -13.24 9.32 -9.95
N SER A 262 -14.02 8.34 -10.41
CA SER A 262 -14.01 7.88 -11.79
C SER A 262 -14.48 8.95 -12.77
N LEU A 263 -15.47 9.79 -12.40
CA LEU A 263 -15.97 10.88 -13.25
C LEU A 263 -14.87 11.92 -13.57
N PHE A 264 -13.87 12.03 -12.70
CA PHE A 264 -12.73 12.92 -12.86
C PHE A 264 -11.45 12.19 -13.30
N ALA A 265 -11.52 10.90 -13.59
CA ALA A 265 -10.36 10.00 -13.77
C ALA A 265 -9.28 10.24 -12.70
N LEU A 266 -9.72 10.38 -11.46
CA LEU A 266 -8.86 10.40 -10.31
C LEU A 266 -8.54 8.98 -9.84
N PRO A 267 -7.35 8.72 -9.29
CA PRO A 267 -6.99 7.40 -8.79
C PRO A 267 -7.99 6.86 -7.78
N TRP A 268 -8.36 5.58 -7.95
CA TRP A 268 -9.23 4.90 -7.00
C TRP A 268 -8.48 4.64 -5.69
N LEU A 269 -9.20 4.78 -4.59
CA LEU A 269 -8.64 4.69 -3.25
C LEU A 269 -9.20 3.49 -2.51
N VAL A 270 -8.34 2.83 -1.78
CA VAL A 270 -8.68 1.77 -0.85
C VAL A 270 -7.98 2.00 0.49
N ALA A 271 -8.23 1.16 1.47
CA ALA A 271 -7.56 1.26 2.77
C ALA A 271 -6.06 0.95 2.63
N ALA A 272 -5.22 1.91 2.97
CA ALA A 272 -3.77 1.78 2.93
C ALA A 272 -3.25 1.10 4.21
N THR A 273 -2.89 -0.18 4.13
CA THR A 273 -2.57 -1.04 5.28
C THR A 273 -1.53 -0.43 6.21
N VAL A 274 -0.35 -0.08 5.68
CA VAL A 274 0.76 0.44 6.48
C VAL A 274 0.39 1.75 7.17
N ARG A 275 -0.29 2.65 6.47
CA ARG A 275 -0.73 3.94 7.02
C ARG A 275 -1.78 3.75 8.09
N SER A 276 -2.75 2.86 7.87
CA SER A 276 -3.81 2.55 8.84
C SER A 276 -3.26 1.94 10.11
N LEU A 277 -2.36 0.96 10.02
CA LEU A 277 -1.73 0.35 11.20
C LEU A 277 -0.83 1.34 11.95
N ASN A 278 -0.10 2.21 11.26
CA ASN A 278 0.66 3.27 11.90
C ASN A 278 -0.26 4.29 12.60
N HIS A 279 -1.44 4.60 12.01
CA HIS A 279 -2.44 5.47 12.63
C HIS A 279 -3.03 4.86 13.90
N VAL A 280 -3.37 3.57 13.88
CA VAL A 280 -3.78 2.83 15.09
C VAL A 280 -2.70 2.93 16.17
N ARG A 281 -1.44 2.63 15.81
CA ARG A 281 -0.32 2.67 16.76
C ARG A 281 -0.06 4.06 17.33
N ALA A 282 -0.22 5.11 16.52
CA ALA A 282 -0.07 6.50 16.97
C ALA A 282 -1.14 6.94 17.99
N LEU A 283 -2.29 6.30 17.97
CA LEU A 283 -3.42 6.57 18.89
C LEU A 283 -3.51 5.54 20.03
N ALA A 284 -2.60 4.56 20.06
CA ALA A 284 -2.55 3.52 21.07
C ALA A 284 -1.87 4.00 22.35
N THR A 285 -2.42 3.62 23.49
CA THR A 285 -1.72 3.62 24.77
C THR A 285 -0.97 2.31 24.88
N ILE A 286 0.36 2.38 24.92
CA ILE A 286 1.25 1.22 24.96
C ILE A 286 1.87 1.14 26.36
N GLU A 287 1.81 -0.04 26.98
CA GLU A 287 2.52 -0.37 28.21
C GLU A 287 3.65 -1.35 27.88
N GLU A 288 4.81 -1.11 28.47
CA GLU A 288 5.96 -2.00 28.37
C GLU A 288 5.97 -2.95 29.58
N SER A 289 5.91 -4.26 29.34
CA SER A 289 6.12 -5.28 30.36
C SER A 289 7.50 -5.90 30.21
N VAL A 290 8.23 -6.03 31.31
CA VAL A 290 9.52 -6.71 31.33
C VAL A 290 9.28 -8.21 31.54
N LEU A 291 9.66 -9.02 30.55
CA LEU A 291 9.58 -10.47 30.65
C LEU A 291 10.65 -11.03 31.59
N PRO A 292 10.48 -12.26 32.12
CA PRO A 292 11.45 -12.87 33.04
C PRO A 292 12.87 -13.04 32.45
N ASP A 293 12.99 -13.00 31.13
CA ASP A 293 14.29 -13.06 30.40
C ASP A 293 14.97 -11.67 30.24
N GLY A 294 14.36 -10.62 30.81
CA GLY A 294 14.85 -9.24 30.72
C GLY A 294 14.52 -8.52 29.40
N SER A 295 13.79 -9.15 28.49
CA SER A 295 13.25 -8.51 27.29
C SER A 295 12.02 -7.69 27.63
N THR A 296 11.80 -6.58 26.92
CA THR A 296 10.60 -5.75 27.04
C THR A 296 9.62 -6.11 25.93
N GLU A 297 8.39 -6.40 26.31
CA GLU A 297 7.26 -6.61 25.38
C GLU A 297 6.29 -5.43 25.49
N GLU A 298 5.96 -4.85 24.33
CA GLU A 298 4.99 -3.75 24.22
C GLU A 298 3.59 -4.32 24.08
N HIS A 299 2.67 -3.92 24.95
CA HIS A 299 1.25 -4.30 24.87
C HIS A 299 0.37 -3.07 24.66
N ILE A 300 -0.54 -3.15 23.69
CA ILE A 300 -1.57 -2.12 23.51
C ILE A 300 -2.64 -2.33 24.56
N VAL A 301 -2.82 -1.32 25.41
CA VAL A 301 -3.85 -1.31 26.48
C VAL A 301 -5.18 -0.81 25.95
N SER A 302 -5.13 0.25 25.14
CA SER A 302 -6.31 0.86 24.52
C SER A 302 -5.91 1.68 23.31
N VAL A 303 -6.83 1.91 22.39
CA VAL A 303 -6.66 2.82 21.25
C VAL A 303 -7.75 3.88 21.30
N ARG A 304 -7.38 5.15 21.10
CA ARG A 304 -8.35 6.24 21.01
C ARG A 304 -9.02 6.25 19.65
N GLU A 305 -10.21 5.70 19.55
CA GLU A 305 -11.02 5.69 18.33
C GLU A 305 -11.67 7.04 18.09
N GLN A 306 -11.17 7.81 17.12
CA GLN A 306 -11.66 9.15 16.82
C GLN A 306 -11.43 9.49 15.33
N ARG A 307 -12.16 10.48 14.80
CA ARG A 307 -12.14 10.86 13.37
C ARG A 307 -11.23 12.04 13.06
N VAL A 308 -10.87 12.84 14.08
CA VAL A 308 -10.18 14.12 13.92
C VAL A 308 -8.81 13.97 13.28
N THR A 309 -8.03 12.95 13.68
CA THR A 309 -6.70 12.72 13.09
C THR A 309 -6.79 12.22 11.65
N GLY A 310 -7.72 11.31 11.34
CA GLY A 310 -7.97 10.87 9.96
C GLY A 310 -8.37 12.05 9.07
N LEU A 311 -9.28 12.90 9.55
CA LEU A 311 -9.67 14.13 8.84
C LEU A 311 -8.50 15.08 8.65
N ALA A 312 -7.72 15.34 9.71
CA ALA A 312 -6.56 16.24 9.65
C ALA A 312 -5.49 15.75 8.66
N ILE A 313 -5.22 14.42 8.64
CA ILE A 313 -4.28 13.82 7.69
C ILE A 313 -4.69 14.15 6.25
N HIS A 314 -5.95 13.92 5.88
CA HIS A 314 -6.41 14.12 4.51
C HIS A 314 -6.51 15.60 4.13
N ILE A 315 -6.86 16.49 5.09
CA ILE A 315 -6.81 17.95 4.87
C ILE A 315 -5.37 18.40 4.65
N LEU A 316 -4.40 17.93 5.44
CA LEU A 316 -2.98 18.28 5.27
C LEU A 316 -2.43 17.77 3.92
N ILE A 317 -2.85 16.57 3.49
CA ILE A 317 -2.55 16.10 2.13
C ILE A 317 -3.13 17.04 1.09
N GLY A 318 -4.37 17.50 1.26
CA GLY A 318 -4.98 18.49 0.37
C GLY A 318 -4.22 19.81 0.33
N LEU A 319 -3.76 20.30 1.47
CA LEU A 319 -2.95 21.52 1.54
C LEU A 319 -1.60 21.39 0.83
N SER A 320 -1.03 20.19 0.72
CA SER A 320 0.22 19.98 -0.04
C SER A 320 0.08 20.28 -1.54
N VAL A 321 -1.15 20.23 -2.08
CA VAL A 321 -1.46 20.68 -3.46
C VAL A 321 -1.02 22.11 -3.71
N LEU A 322 -1.12 22.97 -2.71
CA LEU A 322 -0.66 24.36 -2.79
C LEU A 322 0.86 24.49 -2.61
N GLY A 323 1.43 23.59 -1.81
CA GLY A 323 2.86 23.58 -1.51
C GLY A 323 3.73 23.13 -2.67
N LEU A 324 3.31 22.11 -3.44
CA LEU A 324 4.11 21.54 -4.52
C LEU A 324 4.39 22.52 -5.67
N PRO A 325 3.40 23.23 -6.25
CA PRO A 325 3.67 24.25 -7.25
C PRO A 325 4.53 25.41 -6.72
N TRP A 326 4.32 25.79 -5.44
CA TRP A 326 5.15 26.80 -4.81
C TRP A 326 6.62 26.34 -4.68
N LEU A 327 6.88 25.12 -4.26
CA LEU A 327 8.24 24.55 -4.21
C LEU A 327 8.89 24.55 -5.59
N LYS A 328 8.15 24.17 -6.64
CA LYS A 328 8.64 24.20 -8.02
C LYS A 328 9.04 25.62 -8.45
N THR A 329 8.24 26.65 -8.11
CA THR A 329 8.59 28.06 -8.43
C THR A 329 9.85 28.54 -7.70
N GLN A 330 10.25 27.89 -6.60
CA GLN A 330 11.50 28.15 -5.90
C GLN A 330 12.67 27.29 -6.43
N GLY A 331 12.48 26.53 -7.51
CA GLY A 331 13.49 25.63 -8.05
C GLY A 331 13.71 24.37 -7.21
N ALA A 332 12.80 24.09 -6.26
CA ALA A 332 12.87 22.92 -5.39
C ALA A 332 12.07 21.75 -5.98
N GLU A 333 12.54 21.19 -7.09
CA GLU A 333 11.94 20.02 -7.71
C GLU A 333 12.42 18.73 -7.01
N ILE A 334 11.49 17.80 -6.76
CA ILE A 334 11.80 16.54 -6.10
C ILE A 334 12.30 15.54 -7.15
N PRO A 335 13.56 15.06 -7.07
CA PRO A 335 14.06 14.06 -8.00
C PRO A 335 13.29 12.74 -7.86
N MET A 336 12.97 12.07 -8.95
CA MET A 336 12.29 10.77 -8.94
C MET A 336 13.09 9.73 -8.16
N ALA A 337 14.42 9.77 -8.21
CA ALA A 337 15.31 8.89 -7.45
C ALA A 337 15.07 8.93 -5.93
N VAL A 338 14.72 10.11 -5.38
CA VAL A 338 14.36 10.26 -3.96
C VAL A 338 13.08 9.48 -3.64
N LEU A 339 12.10 9.49 -4.54
CA LEU A 339 10.86 8.72 -4.40
C LEU A 339 11.11 7.21 -4.52
N TYR A 340 12.01 6.79 -5.39
CA TYR A 340 12.41 5.37 -5.47
C TYR A 340 13.06 4.88 -4.18
N GLY A 341 13.93 5.71 -3.56
CA GLY A 341 14.46 5.44 -2.23
C GLY A 341 13.39 5.31 -1.15
N LEU A 342 12.33 6.11 -1.22
CA LEU A 342 11.17 6.01 -0.34
C LEU A 342 10.35 4.72 -0.60
N PHE A 343 10.19 4.29 -1.86
CA PHE A 343 9.51 3.04 -2.18
C PHE A 343 10.29 1.83 -1.65
N LEU A 344 11.62 1.84 -1.79
CA LEU A 344 12.49 0.84 -1.15
C LEU A 344 12.28 0.81 0.36
N PHE A 345 12.25 1.97 1.00
CA PHE A 345 11.98 2.08 2.44
C PHE A 345 10.62 1.48 2.81
N MET A 346 9.57 1.81 2.09
CA MET A 346 8.22 1.28 2.35
C MET A 346 8.18 -0.24 2.15
N GLY A 347 8.76 -0.75 1.06
CA GLY A 347 8.81 -2.17 0.78
C GLY A 347 9.56 -2.96 1.86
N VAL A 348 10.77 -2.56 2.19
CA VAL A 348 11.60 -3.25 3.18
C VAL A 348 10.99 -3.17 4.59
N THR A 349 10.45 -2.01 4.96
CA THR A 349 9.90 -1.84 6.31
C THR A 349 8.55 -2.50 6.53
N SER A 350 7.77 -2.76 5.48
CA SER A 350 6.50 -3.50 5.56
C SER A 350 6.69 -5.02 5.72
N LEU A 351 7.89 -5.55 5.42
CA LEU A 351 8.24 -6.94 5.74
C LEU A 351 8.49 -7.18 7.23
N ALA A 352 8.78 -6.13 7.99
CA ALA A 352 9.05 -6.26 9.42
C ALA A 352 7.78 -6.65 10.19
N GLY A 353 7.87 -7.75 10.96
CA GLY A 353 6.73 -8.30 11.72
C GLY A 353 5.79 -9.20 10.90
N ASN A 354 6.09 -9.44 9.62
CA ASN A 354 5.37 -10.43 8.82
C ASN A 354 5.87 -11.84 9.14
N GLN A 355 5.02 -12.70 9.70
CA GLN A 355 5.43 -14.04 10.13
C GLN A 355 5.82 -14.95 8.96
N PHE A 356 5.21 -14.81 7.78
CA PHE A 356 5.63 -15.56 6.60
C PHE A 356 7.09 -15.23 6.25
N PHE A 357 7.46 -13.96 6.25
CA PHE A 357 8.84 -13.54 6.02
C PHE A 357 9.79 -14.02 7.14
N GLU A 358 9.34 -13.98 8.39
CA GLU A 358 10.10 -14.53 9.53
C GLU A 358 10.31 -16.04 9.40
N ARG A 359 9.28 -16.80 8.97
CA ARG A 359 9.38 -18.24 8.71
C ARG A 359 10.32 -18.58 7.56
N LEU A 360 10.38 -17.75 6.50
CA LEU A 360 11.38 -17.90 5.43
C LEU A 360 12.80 -17.79 5.96
N ARG A 361 13.04 -16.90 6.91
CA ARG A 361 14.36 -16.74 7.54
C ARG A 361 14.79 -17.96 8.32
N LEU A 362 13.87 -18.78 8.85
CA LEU A 362 14.20 -20.03 9.55
C LEU A 362 14.90 -21.04 8.64
N TRP A 363 14.74 -20.95 7.32
CA TRP A 363 15.42 -21.86 6.37
C TRP A 363 16.93 -21.67 6.30
N VAL A 364 17.40 -20.45 6.62
CA VAL A 364 18.83 -20.08 6.57
C VAL A 364 19.41 -19.81 7.97
N MET A 365 18.59 -19.92 9.01
CA MET A 365 18.97 -19.69 10.40
C MET A 365 19.47 -20.97 11.06
N ASP A 366 20.50 -20.88 11.89
CA ASP A 366 20.94 -21.99 12.74
C ASP A 366 19.82 -22.39 13.71
N PRO A 367 19.48 -23.68 13.82
CA PRO A 367 18.45 -24.19 14.74
C PRO A 367 18.61 -23.74 16.19
N HIS A 368 19.84 -23.55 16.68
CA HIS A 368 20.12 -23.06 18.04
C HIS A 368 19.68 -21.61 18.26
N HIS A 369 19.47 -20.83 17.20
CA HIS A 369 19.09 -19.41 17.23
C HIS A 369 17.63 -19.19 16.83
N TYR A 370 16.82 -20.23 16.72
CA TYR A 370 15.41 -20.09 16.39
C TYR A 370 14.67 -19.25 17.43
N PRO A 371 13.83 -18.28 16.99
CA PRO A 371 13.06 -17.46 17.90
C PRO A 371 12.05 -18.31 18.67
N ARG A 372 11.82 -17.95 19.92
CA ARG A 372 10.88 -18.67 20.81
C ARG A 372 9.43 -18.21 20.58
N THR A 373 9.01 -18.13 19.31
CA THR A 373 7.64 -17.77 18.96
C THR A 373 6.67 -18.91 19.29
N HIS A 374 5.38 -18.61 19.41
CA HIS A 374 4.35 -19.58 19.78
C HIS A 374 4.31 -20.77 18.80
N TYR A 375 4.36 -20.51 17.48
CA TYR A 375 4.34 -21.55 16.46
C TYR A 375 5.59 -22.43 16.45
N VAL A 376 6.79 -21.88 16.72
CA VAL A 376 8.03 -22.67 16.82
C VAL A 376 7.99 -23.63 18.01
N ARG A 377 7.27 -23.27 19.09
CA ARG A 377 7.12 -24.13 20.28
C ARG A 377 6.04 -25.21 20.14
N GLN A 378 5.02 -24.95 19.32
CA GLN A 378 3.82 -25.79 19.27
C GLN A 378 3.74 -26.67 18.04
N VAL A 379 4.46 -26.33 16.97
CA VAL A 379 4.37 -27.02 15.68
C VAL A 379 5.73 -27.63 15.31
N PRO A 380 5.78 -28.89 14.83
CA PRO A 380 7.01 -29.48 14.32
C PRO A 380 7.61 -28.64 13.16
N MET A 381 8.93 -28.49 13.15
CA MET A 381 9.64 -27.68 12.14
C MET A 381 9.33 -28.12 10.71
N ARG A 382 9.17 -29.41 10.47
CA ARG A 382 8.80 -29.96 9.16
C ARG A 382 7.48 -29.36 8.65
N ASP A 383 6.48 -29.22 9.54
CA ASP A 383 5.16 -28.71 9.18
C ASP A 383 5.21 -27.19 9.00
N ILE A 384 6.01 -26.46 9.81
CA ILE A 384 6.28 -25.04 9.61
C ILE A 384 6.89 -24.80 8.22
N HIS A 385 7.93 -25.55 7.86
CA HIS A 385 8.58 -25.42 6.55
C HIS A 385 7.64 -25.79 5.40
N ARG A 386 6.81 -26.82 5.55
CA ARG A 386 5.82 -27.21 4.55
C ARG A 386 4.75 -26.13 4.35
N PHE A 387 4.23 -25.54 5.43
CA PHE A 387 3.28 -24.44 5.37
C PHE A 387 3.89 -23.21 4.67
N THR A 388 5.10 -22.84 5.06
CA THR A 388 5.87 -21.73 4.47
C THR A 388 6.17 -21.98 2.99
N ALA A 389 6.49 -23.20 2.59
CA ALA A 389 6.71 -23.54 1.18
C ALA A 389 5.45 -23.38 0.33
N ILE A 390 4.28 -23.69 0.88
CA ILE A 390 3.00 -23.50 0.18
C ILE A 390 2.69 -22.01 0.04
N GLN A 391 2.94 -21.19 1.08
CA GLN A 391 2.81 -19.74 0.99
C GLN A 391 3.76 -19.15 -0.07
N LEU A 392 5.02 -19.62 -0.08
CA LEU A 392 6.00 -19.19 -1.08
C LEU A 392 5.59 -19.59 -2.49
N ALA A 393 5.07 -20.80 -2.69
CA ALA A 393 4.56 -21.23 -3.99
C ALA A 393 3.40 -20.33 -4.46
N GLY A 394 2.46 -20.00 -3.55
CA GLY A 394 1.39 -19.05 -3.83
C GLY A 394 1.91 -17.67 -4.22
N LEU A 395 2.90 -17.15 -3.49
CA LEU A 395 3.55 -15.87 -3.79
C LEU A 395 4.24 -15.87 -5.16
N VAL A 396 4.98 -16.95 -5.47
CA VAL A 396 5.66 -17.09 -6.79
C VAL A 396 4.65 -17.14 -7.93
N VAL A 397 3.55 -17.86 -7.77
CA VAL A 397 2.47 -17.88 -8.77
C VAL A 397 1.88 -16.48 -8.97
N LEU A 398 1.59 -15.77 -7.89
CA LEU A 398 1.09 -14.39 -7.95
C LEU A 398 2.09 -13.47 -8.68
N TRP A 399 3.38 -13.62 -8.39
CA TRP A 399 4.42 -12.84 -9.04
C TRP A 399 4.50 -13.11 -10.54
N ILE A 400 4.51 -14.39 -10.94
CA ILE A 400 4.53 -14.79 -12.35
C ILE A 400 3.29 -14.26 -13.09
N VAL A 401 2.11 -14.33 -12.48
CA VAL A 401 0.88 -13.79 -13.07
C VAL A 401 0.99 -12.28 -13.24
N LYS A 402 1.49 -11.56 -12.24
CA LYS A 402 1.69 -10.10 -12.29
C LYS A 402 2.60 -9.68 -13.44
N GLU A 403 3.66 -10.43 -13.71
CA GLU A 403 4.64 -10.15 -14.80
C GLU A 403 4.21 -10.71 -16.16
N SER A 404 3.08 -11.41 -16.27
CA SER A 404 2.63 -12.04 -17.49
C SER A 404 1.53 -11.21 -18.20
N ALA A 405 1.20 -11.60 -19.43
CA ALA A 405 0.05 -11.06 -20.15
C ALA A 405 -1.31 -11.26 -19.41
N LEU A 406 -1.34 -12.11 -18.37
CA LEU A 406 -2.50 -12.34 -17.53
C LEU A 406 -2.56 -11.40 -16.31
N ALA A 407 -1.71 -10.38 -16.25
CA ALA A 407 -1.61 -9.50 -15.09
C ALA A 407 -2.95 -8.80 -14.73
N LEU A 408 -3.82 -8.55 -15.70
CA LEU A 408 -5.17 -8.02 -15.42
C LEU A 408 -6.02 -8.96 -14.55
N VAL A 409 -5.81 -10.28 -14.63
CA VAL A 409 -6.53 -11.31 -13.83
C VAL A 409 -5.89 -11.55 -12.47
N PHE A 410 -4.79 -10.89 -12.17
CA PHE A 410 -4.05 -10.97 -10.91
C PHE A 410 -4.94 -10.88 -9.64
N PRO A 411 -5.97 -10.01 -9.55
CA PRO A 411 -6.84 -9.97 -8.38
C PRO A 411 -7.56 -11.29 -8.10
N LEU A 412 -7.91 -12.05 -9.13
CA LEU A 412 -8.55 -13.35 -8.98
C LEU A 412 -7.59 -14.37 -8.36
N PHE A 413 -6.30 -14.33 -8.71
CA PHE A 413 -5.30 -15.21 -8.12
C PHE A 413 -5.06 -14.90 -6.63
N ILE A 414 -5.18 -13.64 -6.21
CA ILE A 414 -5.18 -13.29 -4.78
C ILE A 414 -6.39 -13.93 -4.09
N ALA A 415 -7.58 -13.84 -4.68
CA ALA A 415 -8.78 -14.47 -4.14
C ALA A 415 -8.64 -16.00 -4.03
N LEU A 416 -7.92 -16.65 -4.96
CA LEU A 416 -7.68 -18.10 -4.93
C LEU A 416 -6.78 -18.56 -3.77
N LEU A 417 -6.06 -17.67 -3.09
CA LEU A 417 -5.36 -18.01 -1.85
C LEU A 417 -6.33 -18.47 -0.75
N VAL A 418 -7.57 -17.98 -0.76
CA VAL A 418 -8.59 -18.35 0.23
C VAL A 418 -8.96 -19.83 0.11
N PRO A 419 -9.47 -20.34 -1.03
CA PRO A 419 -9.74 -21.79 -1.16
C PRO A 419 -8.47 -22.64 -1.04
N LEU A 420 -7.29 -22.17 -1.45
CA LEU A 420 -6.02 -22.85 -1.21
C LEU A 420 -5.82 -23.09 0.29
N ARG A 421 -6.00 -22.06 1.12
CA ARG A 421 -5.89 -22.18 2.59
C ARG A 421 -6.87 -23.21 3.16
N PHE A 422 -8.12 -23.25 2.67
CA PHE A 422 -9.08 -24.29 3.11
C PHE A 422 -8.65 -25.70 2.70
N GLY A 423 -8.01 -25.86 1.56
CA GLY A 423 -7.43 -27.12 1.12
C GLY A 423 -6.37 -27.66 2.08
N LEU A 424 -5.64 -26.77 2.78
CA LEU A 424 -4.61 -27.16 3.75
C LEU A 424 -5.18 -27.91 4.97
N ALA A 425 -6.44 -27.69 5.33
CA ALA A 425 -7.09 -28.43 6.43
C ALA A 425 -7.10 -29.94 6.24
N ARG A 426 -6.89 -30.42 5.01
CA ARG A 426 -6.74 -31.85 4.70
C ARG A 426 -5.33 -32.40 4.93
N SER A 427 -4.35 -31.53 5.05
CA SER A 427 -2.92 -31.86 5.06
C SER A 427 -2.22 -31.54 6.37
N PHE A 428 -2.85 -30.78 7.25
CA PHE A 428 -2.34 -30.38 8.55
C PHE A 428 -3.36 -30.71 9.64
N GLU A 429 -2.89 -30.99 10.84
CA GLU A 429 -3.76 -31.11 12.01
C GLU A 429 -4.39 -29.76 12.36
N ALA A 430 -5.65 -29.76 12.78
CA ALA A 430 -6.39 -28.53 13.06
C ALA A 430 -5.67 -27.60 14.06
N ARG A 431 -5.07 -28.18 15.12
CA ARG A 431 -4.32 -27.43 16.14
C ARG A 431 -3.03 -26.80 15.58
N GLN A 432 -2.31 -27.51 14.70
CA GLN A 432 -1.10 -27.00 14.06
C GLN A 432 -1.46 -25.84 13.12
N LEU A 433 -2.53 -26.02 12.35
CA LEU A 433 -3.00 -25.01 11.40
C LEU A 433 -3.50 -23.74 12.12
N GLU A 434 -4.19 -23.91 13.24
CA GLU A 434 -4.61 -22.78 14.09
C GLU A 434 -3.39 -22.02 14.62
N SER A 435 -2.35 -22.69 15.09
CA SER A 435 -1.13 -22.07 15.59
C SER A 435 -0.30 -21.36 14.51
N LEU A 436 -0.36 -21.82 13.25
CA LEU A 436 0.37 -21.20 12.12
C LEU A 436 -0.39 -20.04 11.47
N ASP A 437 -1.71 -19.99 11.67
CA ASP A 437 -2.64 -19.07 11.00
C ASP A 437 -3.39 -18.15 11.99
N SER A 438 -2.96 -18.17 13.26
CA SER A 438 -3.50 -17.32 14.36
C SER A 438 -2.82 -15.96 14.46
#